data_a4797cede89a8acbe98956d8b3af2b3a
#
_entry.id   a4797cede89a8acbe98956d8b3af2b3a
#
_cell.length_a   1.000
_cell.length_b   1.000
_cell.length_c   1.000
_cell.angle_alpha   90.00
_cell.angle_beta   90.00
_cell.angle_gamma   90.00
#
_symmetry.space_group_name_H-M   'P 1'
#
loop_
_entity.id
_entity.type
_entity.pdbx_description
1 polymer ?
#
loop_
_entity_poly.entity_id
_entity_poly.type
_entity_poly.pdbx_seq_one_letter_code
_entity_poly.pdbx_strand_id
1 'polypeptide(L)'
;MIRFHNVSFSYEKEEKVLHSVNLEIQAGLTLLIGPNGCGKSTLLKLASGVEIPDEGRIAVDGLDLWKEEVPARKSLAYLPEHPDLTPYASIREILDFVCRLRERPVEEGKKALGFFDLGHLSHRTVRELSMGQRRRAVFAACLVGKPEHFLLDEPLEAMDRHIQKEILAWIGGNTRSGAAVVIVSHWIEPFVDMASAAVTVHNGSTFCFESLPPDYEKKLAFLEQLAEGEYPLR
;
A
#
# COMPACT_ATOMS: atom_id res chain seq x y z
N MET A 1 -5.12 11.58 5.27
CA MET A 1 -5.70 10.70 6.33
C MET A 1 -6.75 9.79 5.71
N ILE A 2 -6.68 8.46 5.98
CA ILE A 2 -7.67 7.47 5.52
C ILE A 2 -8.50 7.03 6.73
N ARG A 3 -9.83 7.04 6.61
CA ARG A 3 -10.74 6.71 7.71
C ARG A 3 -11.80 5.71 7.29
N PHE A 4 -11.92 4.63 8.05
CA PHE A 4 -12.97 3.63 7.95
C PHE A 4 -14.05 3.91 8.99
N HIS A 5 -15.32 3.88 8.59
CA HIS A 5 -16.48 4.10 9.45
C HIS A 5 -17.43 2.90 9.35
N ASN A 6 -17.43 2.06 10.37
CA ASN A 6 -18.29 0.86 10.48
C ASN A 6 -18.23 -0.01 9.23
N VAL A 7 -17.03 -0.24 8.68
CA VAL A 7 -16.84 -0.97 7.42
C VAL A 7 -16.94 -2.46 7.66
N SER A 8 -17.85 -3.13 6.94
CA SER A 8 -17.94 -4.59 6.85
C SER A 8 -17.73 -5.01 5.40
N PHE A 9 -17.11 -6.18 5.20
CA PHE A 9 -16.82 -6.69 3.87
C PHE A 9 -16.77 -8.22 3.84
N SER A 10 -17.29 -8.80 2.75
CA SER A 10 -17.28 -10.22 2.43
C SER A 10 -16.91 -10.41 0.96
N TYR A 11 -16.10 -11.43 0.63
CA TYR A 11 -15.97 -11.87 -0.78
C TYR A 11 -17.14 -12.73 -1.21
N GLU A 12 -17.69 -13.53 -0.29
CA GLU A 12 -18.88 -14.35 -0.48
C GLU A 12 -19.91 -14.01 0.60
N LYS A 13 -21.20 -14.10 0.29
CA LYS A 13 -22.29 -13.59 1.15
C LYS A 13 -22.33 -14.19 2.57
N GLU A 14 -21.70 -15.34 2.79
CA GLU A 14 -21.80 -16.08 4.06
C GLU A 14 -20.60 -15.91 4.97
N GLU A 15 -19.46 -15.39 4.46
CA GLU A 15 -18.22 -15.26 5.26
C GLU A 15 -17.69 -13.82 5.26
N LYS A 16 -18.01 -13.09 6.32
CA LYS A 16 -17.46 -11.74 6.52
C LYS A 16 -15.98 -11.80 6.86
N VAL A 17 -15.15 -11.14 6.06
CA VAL A 17 -13.71 -10.97 6.29
C VAL A 17 -13.44 -9.83 7.26
N LEU A 18 -14.26 -8.76 7.20
CA LEU A 18 -14.16 -7.61 8.10
C LEU A 18 -15.53 -7.28 8.71
N HIS A 19 -15.52 -6.93 10.01
CA HIS A 19 -16.71 -6.68 10.81
C HIS A 19 -16.70 -5.29 11.42
N SER A 20 -17.54 -4.36 10.95
CA SER A 20 -17.74 -3.02 11.51
C SER A 20 -16.44 -2.29 11.87
N VAL A 21 -15.45 -2.38 10.97
CA VAL A 21 -14.12 -1.78 11.15
C VAL A 21 -14.25 -0.27 11.30
N ASN A 22 -13.67 0.26 12.38
CA ASN A 22 -13.43 1.66 12.60
C ASN A 22 -11.92 1.86 12.75
N LEU A 23 -11.30 2.51 11.78
CA LEU A 23 -9.85 2.67 11.72
C LEU A 23 -9.52 4.04 11.14
N GLU A 24 -8.52 4.68 11.72
CA GLU A 24 -7.95 5.92 11.21
C GLU A 24 -6.45 5.72 10.94
N ILE A 25 -6.02 5.99 9.72
CA ILE A 25 -4.62 5.92 9.30
C ILE A 25 -4.14 7.34 9.05
N GLN A 26 -3.16 7.75 9.84
CA GLN A 26 -2.59 9.09 9.81
C GLN A 26 -1.28 9.14 9.01
N ALA A 27 -0.69 10.33 8.89
CA ALA A 27 0.65 10.52 8.32
C ALA A 27 1.71 9.71 9.09
N GLY A 28 2.72 9.24 8.37
CA GLY A 28 3.76 8.36 8.91
C GLY A 28 3.70 6.97 8.31
N LEU A 29 4.49 6.04 8.84
CA LEU A 29 4.52 4.65 8.39
C LEU A 29 3.70 3.78 9.34
N THR A 30 2.65 3.18 8.82
CA THR A 30 1.82 2.19 9.50
C THR A 30 2.13 0.81 8.94
N LEU A 31 2.53 -0.12 9.80
CA LEU A 31 2.66 -1.53 9.43
C LEU A 31 1.32 -2.24 9.64
N LEU A 32 0.81 -2.86 8.60
CA LEU A 32 -0.38 -3.70 8.66
C LEU A 32 0.07 -5.16 8.78
N ILE A 33 -0.04 -5.72 9.98
CA ILE A 33 0.60 -6.95 10.41
C ILE A 33 -0.45 -7.98 10.86
N GLY A 34 -0.10 -9.25 10.84
CA GLY A 34 -0.93 -10.34 11.33
C GLY A 34 -0.78 -11.61 10.50
N PRO A 35 -1.37 -12.72 10.92
CA PRO A 35 -1.31 -14.01 10.22
C PRO A 35 -1.82 -13.96 8.79
N ASN A 36 -1.43 -14.95 7.98
CA ASN A 36 -1.96 -15.06 6.63
C ASN A 36 -3.47 -15.33 6.65
N GLY A 37 -4.18 -14.71 5.71
CA GLY A 37 -5.64 -14.85 5.59
C GLY A 37 -6.45 -14.01 6.59
N CYS A 38 -5.83 -13.25 7.51
CA CYS A 38 -6.59 -12.47 8.50
C CYS A 38 -7.32 -11.24 7.92
N GLY A 39 -7.06 -10.84 6.65
CA GLY A 39 -7.75 -9.72 5.99
C GLY A 39 -6.88 -8.49 5.69
N LYS A 40 -5.54 -8.56 5.81
CA LYS A 40 -4.62 -7.43 5.54
C LYS A 40 -4.77 -6.87 4.12
N SER A 41 -4.60 -7.72 3.11
CA SER A 41 -4.73 -7.29 1.70
C SER A 41 -6.15 -6.84 1.37
N THR A 42 -7.18 -7.42 2.04
CA THR A 42 -8.56 -6.95 1.93
C THR A 42 -8.71 -5.52 2.45
N LEU A 43 -8.10 -5.21 3.60
CA LEU A 43 -8.12 -3.86 4.16
C LEU A 43 -7.42 -2.86 3.22
N LEU A 44 -6.28 -3.23 2.61
CA LEU A 44 -5.60 -2.39 1.61
C LEU A 44 -6.45 -2.18 0.35
N LYS A 45 -7.10 -3.23 -0.18
CA LYS A 45 -7.98 -3.13 -1.34
C LYS A 45 -9.17 -2.21 -1.08
N LEU A 46 -9.77 -2.29 0.09
CA LEU A 46 -10.83 -1.38 0.51
C LEU A 46 -10.34 0.06 0.64
N ALA A 47 -9.18 0.27 1.31
CA ALA A 47 -8.57 1.60 1.45
C ALA A 47 -8.19 2.25 0.12
N SER A 48 -7.82 1.43 -0.89
CA SER A 48 -7.47 1.89 -2.24
C SER A 48 -8.68 2.09 -3.17
N GLY A 49 -9.86 1.61 -2.76
CA GLY A 49 -11.06 1.65 -3.59
C GLY A 49 -11.09 0.56 -4.68
N VAL A 50 -10.31 -0.49 -4.55
CA VAL A 50 -10.38 -1.68 -5.43
C VAL A 50 -11.61 -2.51 -5.09
N GLU A 51 -11.89 -2.66 -3.79
CA GLU A 51 -13.11 -3.35 -3.31
C GLU A 51 -14.09 -2.33 -2.71
N ILE A 52 -15.38 -2.62 -2.86
CA ILE A 52 -16.48 -1.82 -2.32
C ILE A 52 -16.93 -2.45 -0.99
N PRO A 53 -17.01 -1.71 0.11
CA PRO A 53 -17.52 -2.28 1.36
C PRO A 53 -19.00 -2.65 1.24
N ASP A 54 -19.41 -3.75 1.89
CA ASP A 54 -20.82 -4.14 1.98
C ASP A 54 -21.62 -3.15 2.86
N GLU A 55 -20.97 -2.67 3.92
CA GLU A 55 -21.54 -1.73 4.89
C GLU A 55 -20.49 -0.68 5.29
N GLY A 56 -20.97 0.47 5.74
CA GLY A 56 -20.11 1.55 6.19
C GLY A 56 -19.59 2.44 5.06
N ARG A 57 -18.52 3.18 5.32
CA ARG A 57 -17.89 4.06 4.32
C ARG A 57 -16.40 4.22 4.61
N ILE A 58 -15.65 4.58 3.56
CA ILE A 58 -14.24 4.92 3.66
C ILE A 58 -14.07 6.34 3.12
N ALA A 59 -13.33 7.15 3.86
CA ALA A 59 -13.02 8.53 3.47
C ALA A 59 -11.50 8.71 3.37
N VAL A 60 -11.07 9.45 2.36
CA VAL A 60 -9.68 9.88 2.14
C VAL A 60 -9.65 11.40 2.15
N ASP A 61 -8.93 11.98 3.11
CA ASP A 61 -8.86 13.43 3.34
C ASP A 61 -10.23 14.11 3.46
N GLY A 62 -11.20 13.38 4.06
CA GLY A 62 -12.57 13.82 4.25
C GLY A 62 -13.50 13.55 3.07
N LEU A 63 -12.98 13.15 1.91
CA LEU A 63 -13.76 12.80 0.73
C LEU A 63 -14.20 11.33 0.79
N ASP A 64 -15.48 11.07 0.53
CA ASP A 64 -16.00 9.69 0.47
C ASP A 64 -15.45 8.98 -0.78
N LEU A 65 -14.77 7.84 -0.57
CA LEU A 65 -14.02 7.14 -1.61
C LEU A 65 -14.89 6.65 -2.79
N TRP A 66 -16.20 6.51 -2.57
CA TRP A 66 -17.13 6.02 -3.60
C TRP A 66 -18.11 7.07 -4.10
N LYS A 67 -18.40 8.11 -3.31
CA LYS A 67 -19.25 9.23 -3.75
C LYS A 67 -18.47 10.32 -4.44
N GLU A 68 -17.22 10.51 -4.00
CA GLU A 68 -16.29 11.52 -4.50
C GLU A 68 -15.04 10.85 -5.10
N GLU A 69 -15.25 9.80 -5.88
CA GLU A 69 -14.25 8.81 -6.33
C GLU A 69 -13.00 9.46 -6.94
N VAL A 70 -13.17 10.34 -7.92
CA VAL A 70 -12.04 10.93 -8.65
C VAL A 70 -11.14 11.78 -7.74
N PRO A 71 -11.67 12.76 -6.97
CA PRO A 71 -10.82 13.56 -6.09
C PRO A 71 -10.22 12.74 -4.95
N ALA A 72 -10.96 11.79 -4.36
CA ALA A 72 -10.45 10.94 -3.28
C ALA A 72 -9.28 10.05 -3.76
N ARG A 73 -9.37 9.47 -4.96
CA ARG A 73 -8.31 8.59 -5.51
C ARG A 73 -7.08 9.33 -6.02
N LYS A 74 -7.17 10.64 -6.32
CA LYS A 74 -6.01 11.43 -6.77
C LYS A 74 -4.86 11.43 -5.75
N SER A 75 -5.18 11.38 -4.44
CA SER A 75 -4.18 11.36 -3.36
C SER A 75 -3.69 9.95 -3.00
N LEU A 76 -4.24 8.90 -3.62
CA LEU A 76 -3.91 7.50 -3.33
C LEU A 76 -2.93 6.90 -4.36
N ALA A 77 -2.03 6.04 -3.88
CA ALA A 77 -1.30 5.07 -4.71
C ALA A 77 -1.37 3.69 -4.06
N TYR A 78 -1.67 2.67 -4.85
CA TYR A 78 -1.77 1.30 -4.40
C TYR A 78 -0.83 0.39 -5.20
N LEU A 79 0.05 -0.32 -4.49
CA LEU A 79 0.89 -1.38 -5.01
C LEU A 79 0.33 -2.72 -4.50
N PRO A 80 -0.33 -3.53 -5.33
CA PRO A 80 -0.78 -4.86 -4.94
C PRO A 80 0.39 -5.85 -4.90
N GLU A 81 0.27 -6.91 -4.10
CA GLU A 81 1.22 -8.03 -4.09
C GLU A 81 1.33 -8.68 -5.49
N HIS A 82 0.21 -8.95 -6.12
CA HIS A 82 0.15 -9.54 -7.46
C HIS A 82 -0.54 -8.56 -8.43
N PRO A 83 0.25 -7.76 -9.16
CA PRO A 83 -0.31 -6.80 -10.11
C PRO A 83 -0.88 -7.51 -11.34
N ASP A 84 -2.16 -7.27 -11.63
CA ASP A 84 -2.81 -7.69 -12.87
C ASP A 84 -2.66 -6.58 -13.92
N LEU A 85 -1.72 -6.75 -14.81
CA LEU A 85 -1.44 -5.81 -15.90
C LEU A 85 -1.84 -6.43 -17.23
N THR A 86 -2.41 -5.60 -18.12
CA THR A 86 -2.68 -6.05 -19.50
C THR A 86 -1.39 -6.51 -20.18
N PRO A 87 -1.34 -7.76 -20.68
CA PRO A 87 -0.08 -8.38 -21.15
C PRO A 87 0.47 -7.74 -22.43
N TYR A 88 -0.37 -7.05 -23.18
CA TYR A 88 -0.04 -6.54 -24.52
C TYR A 88 0.36 -5.05 -24.53
N ALA A 89 0.11 -4.32 -23.47
CA ALA A 89 0.56 -2.93 -23.36
C ALA A 89 2.05 -2.88 -23.03
N SER A 90 2.76 -1.90 -23.57
CA SER A 90 4.12 -1.58 -23.17
C SER A 90 4.13 -0.83 -21.83
N ILE A 91 5.28 -0.89 -21.11
CA ILE A 91 5.43 -0.13 -19.85
C ILE A 91 5.17 1.35 -20.10
N ARG A 92 5.66 1.89 -21.21
CA ARG A 92 5.47 3.30 -21.57
C ARG A 92 3.99 3.64 -21.73
N GLU A 93 3.22 2.84 -22.46
CA GLU A 93 1.78 3.07 -22.64
C GLU A 93 1.03 3.08 -21.31
N ILE A 94 1.40 2.16 -20.38
CA ILE A 94 0.81 2.12 -19.05
C ILE A 94 1.13 3.41 -18.26
N LEU A 95 2.41 3.83 -18.23
CA LEU A 95 2.80 5.04 -17.51
C LEU A 95 2.21 6.31 -18.14
N ASP A 96 2.17 6.41 -19.48
CA ASP A 96 1.55 7.52 -20.18
C ASP A 96 0.04 7.58 -19.90
N PHE A 97 -0.63 6.42 -19.77
CA PHE A 97 -2.03 6.34 -19.36
C PHE A 97 -2.23 6.81 -17.92
N VAL A 98 -1.39 6.36 -16.98
CA VAL A 98 -1.45 6.83 -15.58
C VAL A 98 -1.17 8.32 -15.47
N CYS A 99 -0.21 8.86 -16.24
CA CYS A 99 0.04 10.30 -16.30
C CYS A 99 -1.20 11.07 -16.75
N ARG A 100 -1.88 10.58 -17.80
CA ARG A 100 -3.14 11.22 -18.29
C ARG A 100 -4.25 11.16 -17.25
N LEU A 101 -4.46 10.00 -16.61
CA LEU A 101 -5.49 9.84 -15.55
C LEU A 101 -5.26 10.79 -14.38
N ARG A 102 -3.99 11.04 -14.03
CA ARG A 102 -3.59 11.92 -12.93
C ARG A 102 -3.37 13.37 -13.36
N GLU A 103 -3.66 13.70 -14.62
CA GLU A 103 -3.46 15.05 -15.19
C GLU A 103 -2.00 15.52 -15.03
N ARG A 104 -1.04 14.60 -15.27
CA ARG A 104 0.41 14.86 -15.12
C ARG A 104 1.13 14.77 -16.45
N PRO A 105 2.25 15.52 -16.61
CA PRO A 105 3.10 15.41 -17.78
C PRO A 105 3.69 14.00 -17.91
N VAL A 106 3.82 13.49 -19.15
CA VAL A 106 4.41 12.18 -19.44
C VAL A 106 5.87 12.04 -18.98
N GLU A 107 6.55 13.15 -18.76
CA GLU A 107 7.90 13.23 -18.21
C GLU A 107 7.98 12.68 -16.78
N GLU A 108 6.89 12.74 -16.01
CA GLU A 108 6.85 12.11 -14.68
C GLU A 108 6.90 10.59 -14.78
N GLY A 109 6.18 9.99 -15.73
CA GLY A 109 6.26 8.56 -16.01
C GLY A 109 7.68 8.13 -16.42
N LYS A 110 8.35 8.91 -17.28
CA LYS A 110 9.74 8.66 -17.67
C LYS A 110 10.71 8.73 -16.48
N LYS A 111 10.55 9.72 -15.59
CA LYS A 111 11.35 9.84 -14.35
C LYS A 111 11.12 8.64 -13.43
N ALA A 112 9.86 8.21 -13.27
CA ALA A 112 9.51 7.05 -12.48
C ALA A 112 10.14 5.75 -13.03
N LEU A 113 10.16 5.57 -14.35
CA LEU A 113 10.87 4.46 -15.00
C LEU A 113 12.39 4.53 -14.78
N GLY A 114 12.97 5.73 -14.79
CA GLY A 114 14.39 5.94 -14.51
C GLY A 114 14.76 5.55 -13.08
N PHE A 115 13.90 5.85 -12.09
CA PHE A 115 14.11 5.45 -10.69
C PHE A 115 14.25 3.93 -10.52
N PHE A 116 13.54 3.14 -11.32
CA PHE A 116 13.55 1.68 -11.27
C PHE A 116 14.46 1.03 -12.33
N ASP A 117 15.30 1.80 -13.02
CA ASP A 117 16.15 1.34 -14.14
C ASP A 117 15.37 0.58 -15.23
N LEU A 118 14.16 1.07 -15.53
CA LEU A 118 13.28 0.47 -16.56
C LEU A 118 13.22 1.28 -17.86
N GLY A 119 13.93 2.39 -17.95
CA GLY A 119 13.88 3.27 -19.12
C GLY A 119 14.22 2.54 -20.44
N HIS A 120 15.21 1.65 -20.42
CA HIS A 120 15.65 0.85 -21.57
C HIS A 120 14.62 -0.23 -21.98
N LEU A 121 13.69 -0.59 -21.09
CA LEU A 121 12.61 -1.56 -21.34
C LEU A 121 11.27 -0.89 -21.65
N SER A 122 11.22 0.43 -21.72
CA SER A 122 9.97 1.21 -21.82
C SER A 122 9.03 0.78 -22.95
N HIS A 123 9.58 0.28 -24.05
CA HIS A 123 8.83 -0.20 -25.23
C HIS A 123 8.45 -1.69 -25.17
N ARG A 124 8.95 -2.44 -24.17
CA ARG A 124 8.59 -3.84 -24.02
C ARG A 124 7.17 -3.97 -23.46
N THR A 125 6.46 -4.97 -23.98
CA THR A 125 5.13 -5.33 -23.47
C THR A 125 5.26 -6.05 -22.12
N VAL A 126 4.22 -5.98 -21.29
CA VAL A 126 4.20 -6.61 -19.95
C VAL A 126 4.53 -8.10 -20.01
N ARG A 127 4.06 -8.83 -21.03
CA ARG A 127 4.34 -10.26 -21.18
C ARG A 127 5.83 -10.59 -21.40
N GLU A 128 6.62 -9.64 -21.92
CA GLU A 128 8.05 -9.79 -22.17
C GLU A 128 8.93 -9.50 -20.95
N LEU A 129 8.31 -9.03 -19.85
CA LEU A 129 8.99 -8.67 -18.62
C LEU A 129 9.09 -9.86 -17.67
N SER A 130 10.18 -9.91 -16.90
CA SER A 130 10.26 -10.77 -15.71
C SER A 130 9.28 -10.30 -14.65
N MET A 131 8.98 -11.15 -13.65
CA MET A 131 8.11 -10.80 -12.52
C MET A 131 8.60 -9.55 -11.79
N GLY A 132 9.91 -9.48 -11.46
CA GLY A 132 10.49 -8.31 -10.80
C GLY A 132 10.43 -7.04 -11.65
N GLN A 133 10.60 -7.13 -13.00
CA GLN A 133 10.44 -5.99 -13.89
C GLN A 133 8.99 -5.50 -13.94
N ARG A 134 8.01 -6.41 -13.98
CA ARG A 134 6.57 -6.05 -13.90
C ARG A 134 6.27 -5.32 -12.59
N ARG A 135 6.73 -5.86 -11.47
CA ARG A 135 6.52 -5.27 -10.15
C ARG A 135 7.13 -3.87 -10.04
N ARG A 136 8.36 -3.68 -10.54
CA ARG A 136 9.00 -2.36 -10.62
C ARG A 136 8.21 -1.39 -11.51
N ALA A 137 7.65 -1.84 -12.61
CA ALA A 137 6.83 -1.01 -13.49
C ALA A 137 5.53 -0.53 -12.80
N VAL A 138 4.86 -1.40 -12.02
CA VAL A 138 3.70 -1.00 -11.21
C VAL A 138 4.09 -0.02 -10.13
N PHE A 139 5.21 -0.26 -9.46
CA PHE A 139 5.68 0.70 -8.46
C PHE A 139 6.01 2.06 -9.09
N ALA A 140 6.62 2.07 -10.28
CA ALA A 140 6.85 3.31 -11.03
C ALA A 140 5.54 4.08 -11.27
N ALA A 141 4.44 3.37 -11.57
CA ALA A 141 3.13 4.00 -11.71
C ALA A 141 2.62 4.63 -10.41
N CYS A 142 2.95 4.05 -9.25
CA CYS A 142 2.62 4.62 -7.94
C CYS A 142 3.35 5.96 -7.67
N LEU A 143 4.50 6.21 -8.29
CA LEU A 143 5.27 7.46 -8.09
C LEU A 143 4.71 8.65 -8.89
N VAL A 144 3.89 8.41 -9.91
CA VAL A 144 3.32 9.48 -10.74
C VAL A 144 2.32 10.31 -9.94
N GLY A 145 2.40 11.64 -10.04
CA GLY A 145 1.40 12.56 -9.51
C GLY A 145 1.53 12.92 -8.03
N LYS A 146 2.57 12.46 -7.34
CA LYS A 146 2.86 12.77 -5.93
C LYS A 146 1.67 12.49 -5.00
N PRO A 147 1.19 11.25 -4.92
CA PRO A 147 0.15 10.88 -3.96
C PRO A 147 0.62 11.14 -2.53
N GLU A 148 -0.33 11.39 -1.63
CA GLU A 148 -0.07 11.64 -0.21
C GLU A 148 -0.29 10.38 0.63
N HIS A 149 -0.95 9.36 0.05
CA HIS A 149 -1.26 8.09 0.71
C HIS A 149 -0.77 6.93 -0.16
N PHE A 150 0.14 6.14 0.39
CA PHE A 150 0.71 4.96 -0.27
C PHE A 150 0.27 3.69 0.47
N LEU A 151 -0.37 2.79 -0.25
CA LEU A 151 -0.83 1.49 0.22
C LEU A 151 0.02 0.43 -0.49
N LEU A 152 0.95 -0.18 0.21
CA LEU A 152 2.00 -1.01 -0.39
C LEU A 152 1.92 -2.44 0.16
N ASP A 153 1.60 -3.38 -0.71
CA ASP A 153 1.58 -4.81 -0.39
C ASP A 153 2.88 -5.46 -0.87
N GLU A 154 3.71 -5.94 0.05
CA GLU A 154 5.03 -6.53 -0.15
C GLU A 154 5.98 -5.68 -1.03
N PRO A 155 6.26 -4.40 -0.69
CA PRO A 155 6.95 -3.47 -1.59
C PRO A 155 8.39 -3.87 -1.94
N LEU A 156 9.05 -4.70 -1.16
CA LEU A 156 10.44 -5.14 -1.37
C LEU A 156 10.56 -6.50 -2.04
N GLU A 157 9.45 -7.22 -2.22
CA GLU A 157 9.44 -8.55 -2.81
C GLU A 157 9.90 -8.51 -4.28
N ALA A 158 10.66 -9.54 -4.69
CA ALA A 158 11.22 -9.68 -6.04
C ALA A 158 12.08 -8.49 -6.52
N MET A 159 12.62 -7.69 -5.57
CA MET A 159 13.54 -6.59 -5.82
C MET A 159 14.98 -7.00 -5.47
N ASP A 160 15.95 -6.55 -6.26
CA ASP A 160 17.36 -6.68 -5.90
C ASP A 160 17.73 -5.70 -4.76
N ARG A 161 18.87 -5.96 -4.09
CA ARG A 161 19.32 -5.18 -2.92
C ARG A 161 19.50 -3.68 -3.20
N HIS A 162 19.85 -3.30 -4.42
CA HIS A 162 20.04 -1.89 -4.78
C HIS A 162 18.68 -1.20 -4.81
N ILE A 163 17.73 -1.76 -5.53
CA ILE A 163 16.36 -1.24 -5.63
C ILE A 163 15.65 -1.23 -4.26
N GLN A 164 15.85 -2.28 -3.42
CA GLN A 164 15.32 -2.28 -2.06
C GLN A 164 15.78 -1.07 -1.25
N LYS A 165 17.08 -0.72 -1.31
CA LYS A 165 17.63 0.46 -0.62
C LYS A 165 17.01 1.77 -1.13
N GLU A 166 16.85 1.90 -2.45
CA GLU A 166 16.21 3.07 -3.06
C GLU A 166 14.75 3.21 -2.62
N ILE A 167 13.99 2.09 -2.59
CA ILE A 167 12.61 2.07 -2.12
C ILE A 167 12.53 2.46 -0.64
N LEU A 168 13.38 1.91 0.22
CA LEU A 168 13.41 2.25 1.65
C LEU A 168 13.74 3.73 1.87
N ALA A 169 14.74 4.26 1.15
CA ALA A 169 15.07 5.68 1.21
C ALA A 169 13.90 6.56 0.75
N TRP A 170 13.20 6.14 -0.32
CA TRP A 170 12.02 6.83 -0.83
C TRP A 170 10.84 6.79 0.17
N ILE A 171 10.55 5.62 0.78
CA ILE A 171 9.53 5.49 1.83
C ILE A 171 9.85 6.44 2.99
N GLY A 172 11.09 6.40 3.52
CA GLY A 172 11.51 7.25 4.62
C GLY A 172 11.47 8.75 4.27
N GLY A 173 11.73 9.11 3.01
CA GLY A 173 11.59 10.48 2.51
C GLY A 173 10.14 10.96 2.52
N ASN A 174 9.22 10.14 2.00
CA ASN A 174 7.80 10.48 1.93
C ASN A 174 7.15 10.55 3.33
N THR A 175 7.47 9.62 4.23
CA THR A 175 6.93 9.65 5.60
C THR A 175 7.39 10.90 6.36
N ARG A 176 8.67 11.29 6.23
CA ARG A 176 9.17 12.55 6.81
C ARG A 176 8.53 13.80 6.20
N SER A 177 8.08 13.72 4.95
CA SER A 177 7.37 14.81 4.27
C SER A 177 5.87 14.86 4.60
N GLY A 178 5.39 13.98 5.49
CA GLY A 178 4.00 13.97 5.95
C GLY A 178 3.05 13.06 5.17
N ALA A 179 3.57 12.23 4.26
CA ALA A 179 2.74 11.21 3.61
C ALA A 179 2.32 10.09 4.58
N ALA A 180 1.15 9.51 4.36
CA ALA A 180 0.74 8.28 5.03
C ALA A 180 1.17 7.08 4.17
N VAL A 181 1.99 6.20 4.74
CA VAL A 181 2.45 4.99 4.07
C VAL A 181 2.00 3.78 4.87
N VAL A 182 1.18 2.93 4.26
CA VAL A 182 0.73 1.66 4.86
C VAL A 182 1.45 0.54 4.15
N ILE A 183 2.09 -0.32 4.92
CA ILE A 183 2.86 -1.45 4.38
C ILE A 183 2.34 -2.75 4.97
N VAL A 184 2.05 -3.71 4.09
CA VAL A 184 1.98 -5.13 4.42
C VAL A 184 3.30 -5.74 4.01
N SER A 185 3.99 -6.43 4.92
CA SER A 185 5.18 -7.21 4.59
C SER A 185 5.40 -8.37 5.56
N HIS A 186 5.89 -9.48 5.02
CA HIS A 186 6.41 -10.60 5.81
C HIS A 186 7.83 -10.31 6.33
N TRP A 187 8.54 -9.39 5.71
CA TRP A 187 9.85 -8.94 6.13
C TRP A 187 9.76 -7.57 6.81
N ILE A 188 9.63 -7.58 8.15
CA ILE A 188 9.32 -6.41 8.97
C ILE A 188 10.55 -5.54 9.25
N GLU A 189 11.72 -6.16 9.43
CA GLU A 189 12.94 -5.50 9.94
C GLU A 189 13.33 -4.23 9.18
N PRO A 190 13.22 -4.14 7.84
CA PRO A 190 13.60 -2.92 7.12
C PRO A 190 12.75 -1.70 7.48
N PHE A 191 11.56 -1.90 8.05
CA PHE A 191 10.58 -0.86 8.33
C PHE A 191 10.51 -0.46 9.80
N VAL A 192 11.12 -1.23 10.72
CA VAL A 192 11.00 -1.05 12.19
C VAL A 192 11.32 0.37 12.62
N ASP A 193 12.46 0.93 12.19
CA ASP A 193 12.87 2.28 12.59
C ASP A 193 11.90 3.36 12.08
N MET A 194 11.30 3.15 10.92
CA MET A 194 10.38 4.11 10.30
C MET A 194 8.95 3.98 10.79
N ALA A 195 8.59 2.81 11.37
CA ALA A 195 7.22 2.54 11.81
C ALA A 195 6.81 3.47 12.96
N SER A 196 5.73 4.21 12.77
CA SER A 196 5.08 5.06 13.76
C SER A 196 3.85 4.41 14.38
N ALA A 197 3.21 3.49 13.66
CA ALA A 197 2.03 2.76 14.11
C ALA A 197 2.03 1.33 13.54
N ALA A 198 1.26 0.46 14.19
CA ALA A 198 0.91 -0.86 13.68
C ALA A 198 -0.60 -1.07 13.73
N VAL A 199 -1.12 -1.76 12.73
CA VAL A 199 -2.52 -2.19 12.68
C VAL A 199 -2.55 -3.69 12.49
N THR A 200 -3.40 -4.37 13.25
CA THR A 200 -3.64 -5.82 13.08
C THR A 200 -5.10 -6.08 12.77
N VAL A 201 -5.34 -7.20 12.09
CA VAL A 201 -6.70 -7.71 11.86
C VAL A 201 -6.82 -9.04 12.59
N HIS A 202 -7.82 -9.15 13.46
CA HIS A 202 -8.11 -10.37 14.21
C HIS A 202 -9.62 -10.61 14.25
N ASN A 203 -10.04 -11.80 13.79
CA ASN A 203 -11.47 -12.16 13.72
C ASN A 203 -12.32 -11.05 13.06
N GLY A 204 -11.83 -10.49 11.95
CA GLY A 204 -12.52 -9.44 11.19
C GLY A 204 -12.53 -8.05 11.83
N SER A 205 -11.98 -7.89 13.02
CA SER A 205 -11.83 -6.59 13.70
C SER A 205 -10.41 -6.06 13.59
N THR A 206 -10.24 -4.74 13.65
CA THR A 206 -8.91 -4.08 13.60
C THR A 206 -8.50 -3.56 14.95
N PHE A 207 -7.20 -3.68 15.25
CA PHE A 207 -6.57 -3.10 16.44
C PHE A 207 -5.43 -2.20 15.98
N CYS A 208 -5.42 -0.96 16.46
CA CYS A 208 -4.42 0.04 16.12
C CYS A 208 -3.50 0.32 17.32
N PHE A 209 -2.20 0.31 17.09
CA PHE A 209 -1.16 0.61 18.07
C PHE A 209 -0.40 1.85 17.59
N GLU A 210 -0.78 3.03 18.09
CA GLU A 210 -0.18 4.33 17.75
C GLU A 210 1.09 4.62 18.54
N SER A 211 1.33 3.90 19.64
CA SER A 211 2.53 4.01 20.48
C SER A 211 3.34 2.73 20.41
N LEU A 212 4.33 2.69 19.53
CA LEU A 212 5.28 1.58 19.43
C LEU A 212 6.44 1.79 20.41
N PRO A 213 7.08 0.70 20.92
CA PRO A 213 8.28 0.84 21.73
C PRO A 213 9.35 1.68 21.04
N PRO A 214 10.03 2.61 21.74
CA PRO A 214 11.04 3.48 21.13
C PRO A 214 12.36 2.75 20.82
N ASP A 215 12.66 1.69 21.54
CA ASP A 215 13.85 0.86 21.36
C ASP A 215 13.66 -0.10 20.19
N TYR A 216 14.66 -0.23 19.31
CA TYR A 216 14.57 -1.05 18.10
C TYR A 216 14.22 -2.52 18.39
N GLU A 217 14.99 -3.17 19.31
CA GLU A 217 14.81 -4.59 19.61
C GLU A 217 13.44 -4.86 20.22
N LYS A 218 12.99 -4.00 21.12
CA LYS A 218 11.66 -4.11 21.72
C LYS A 218 10.55 -3.86 20.72
N LYS A 219 10.76 -2.92 19.78
CA LYS A 219 9.80 -2.61 18.72
C LYS A 219 9.70 -3.80 17.77
N LEU A 220 10.84 -4.35 17.34
CA LEU A 220 10.89 -5.52 16.47
C LEU A 220 10.16 -6.70 17.13
N ALA A 221 10.53 -7.06 18.35
CA ALA A 221 9.89 -8.17 19.08
C ALA A 221 8.37 -7.97 19.24
N PHE A 222 7.93 -6.74 19.53
CA PHE A 222 6.51 -6.41 19.61
C PHE A 222 5.80 -6.58 18.26
N LEU A 223 6.39 -6.14 17.17
CA LEU A 223 5.84 -6.27 15.83
C LEU A 223 5.79 -7.72 15.35
N GLU A 224 6.81 -8.53 15.68
CA GLU A 224 6.86 -9.97 15.41
C GLU A 224 5.75 -10.72 16.16
N GLN A 225 5.53 -10.41 17.45
CA GLN A 225 4.42 -10.98 18.22
C GLN A 225 3.06 -10.69 17.56
N LEU A 226 2.86 -9.43 17.11
CA LEU A 226 1.64 -9.07 16.38
C LEU A 226 1.51 -9.84 15.04
N ALA A 227 2.63 -10.09 14.34
CA ALA A 227 2.64 -10.86 13.08
C ALA A 227 2.24 -12.33 13.30
N GLU A 228 2.61 -12.91 14.43
CA GLU A 228 2.25 -14.27 14.84
C GLU A 228 0.80 -14.37 15.39
N GLY A 229 0.14 -13.23 15.57
CA GLY A 229 -1.22 -13.17 16.11
C GLY A 229 -1.28 -13.21 17.63
N GLU A 230 -0.15 -12.98 18.29
CA GLU A 230 -0.06 -12.82 19.73
C GLU A 230 -0.36 -11.37 20.10
N TYR A 231 -1.58 -11.11 20.53
CA TYR A 231 -1.99 -9.75 20.93
C TYR A 231 -1.76 -9.54 22.43
N PRO A 232 -1.16 -8.41 22.85
CA PRO A 232 -1.14 -8.07 24.24
C PRO A 232 -2.60 -7.80 24.68
N LEU A 233 -3.23 -8.83 25.26
CA LEU A 233 -4.54 -8.70 25.86
C LEU A 233 -4.43 -7.67 27.01
N ARG A 234 -5.11 -6.54 26.84
CA ARG A 234 -5.40 -5.61 27.95
C ARG A 234 -6.64 -6.06 28.68
#